data_367770d1aaf60111e72bc7ed9c533605
#
_entry.id   367770d1aaf60111e72bc7ed9c533605
#
_cell.length_a   1.000
_cell.length_b   1.000
_cell.length_c   1.000
_cell.angle_alpha   90.00
_cell.angle_beta   90.00
_cell.angle_gamma   90.00
#
_symmetry.space_group_name_H-M   'P 1'
#
loop_
_entity.id
_entity.type
_entity.pdbx_description
1 polymer ?
#
loop_
_entity_poly.entity_id
_entity_poly.type
_entity_poly.pdbx_seq_one_letter_code
_entity_poly.pdbx_strand_id
1 'polypeptide(L)'
;MKKVHASLFSMLLGGLAVTACYDDLGNYSYRDINELHVEGIERDYVRDVDDSLKIVPVLQGTQYSDTSRFTYAWEIQSSILAETQDLNLRINLTTGEKKCRYIVTDKKTGVQYYTPFNLSIRSSTAADLIVVLSKYKGRAELSYLRLDKPSNWVMNYYADRYGEN
;
A
#
# COMPACT_ATOMS: atom_id res chain seq x y z
N MET A 1 -40.21 -24.36 59.95
CA MET A 1 -39.18 -23.29 60.17
C MET A 1 -37.98 -23.40 59.26
N LYS A 2 -37.49 -24.57 58.80
CA LYS A 2 -36.32 -24.71 57.91
C LYS A 2 -36.49 -24.13 56.47
N LYS A 3 -37.71 -24.06 55.91
CA LYS A 3 -37.98 -23.54 54.58
C LYS A 3 -37.91 -22.02 54.42
N VAL A 4 -38.18 -21.29 55.50
CA VAL A 4 -38.16 -19.81 55.52
C VAL A 4 -36.75 -19.26 55.48
N HIS A 5 -35.82 -19.94 56.19
CA HIS A 5 -34.40 -19.52 56.19
C HIS A 5 -33.69 -19.75 54.87
N ALA A 6 -34.07 -20.81 54.14
CA ALA A 6 -33.48 -21.05 52.77
C ALA A 6 -33.95 -20.02 51.75
N SER A 7 -35.23 -19.55 51.86
CA SER A 7 -35.76 -18.50 50.99
C SER A 7 -35.15 -17.13 51.27
N LEU A 8 -34.91 -16.78 52.53
CA LEU A 8 -34.25 -15.55 52.90
C LEU A 8 -32.78 -15.52 52.49
N PHE A 9 -32.08 -16.64 52.60
CA PHE A 9 -30.68 -16.75 52.17
C PHE A 9 -30.54 -16.65 50.64
N SER A 10 -31.46 -17.22 49.87
CA SER A 10 -31.49 -17.11 48.41
C SER A 10 -31.78 -15.69 47.93
N MET A 11 -32.62 -14.93 48.67
CA MET A 11 -32.96 -13.55 48.34
C MET A 11 -31.82 -12.58 48.68
N LEU A 12 -31.01 -12.88 49.71
CA LEU A 12 -29.82 -12.10 50.07
C LEU A 12 -28.69 -12.31 49.09
N LEU A 13 -28.51 -13.53 48.55
CA LEU A 13 -27.50 -13.84 47.54
C LEU A 13 -27.82 -13.22 46.18
N GLY A 14 -29.11 -13.11 45.80
CA GLY A 14 -29.58 -12.44 44.60
C GLY A 14 -29.37 -10.92 44.58
N GLY A 15 -29.39 -10.29 45.75
CA GLY A 15 -29.19 -8.85 45.91
C GLY A 15 -27.74 -8.39 45.76
N LEU A 16 -26.76 -9.29 45.97
CA LEU A 16 -25.34 -8.98 45.84
C LEU A 16 -24.82 -9.02 44.38
N ALA A 17 -25.60 -9.61 43.48
CA ALA A 17 -25.19 -9.74 42.08
C ALA A 17 -25.44 -8.50 41.21
N VAL A 18 -26.22 -7.51 41.69
CA VAL A 18 -26.56 -6.31 40.91
C VAL A 18 -25.69 -5.07 41.21
N THR A 19 -24.73 -5.18 42.15
CA THR A 19 -23.80 -4.09 42.45
C THR A 19 -22.49 -4.14 41.66
N ALA A 20 -22.39 -5.01 40.66
CA ALA A 20 -21.23 -5.10 39.75
C ALA A 20 -21.31 -4.16 38.55
N CYS A 21 -22.14 -3.09 38.60
CA CYS A 21 -21.87 -1.92 37.76
C CYS A 21 -20.68 -1.22 38.38
N TYR A 22 -19.50 -1.56 37.84
CA TYR A 22 -18.29 -0.78 38.07
C TYR A 22 -18.56 0.60 37.49
N ASP A 23 -18.73 1.60 38.34
CA ASP A 23 -18.78 2.98 37.86
C ASP A 23 -17.48 3.27 37.14
N ASP A 24 -17.60 3.41 35.83
CA ASP A 24 -16.50 3.93 35.02
C ASP A 24 -16.18 5.34 35.55
N LEU A 25 -15.07 5.46 36.26
CA LEU A 25 -14.64 6.70 36.91
C LEU A 25 -14.31 7.82 35.92
N GLY A 26 -14.51 7.59 34.63
CA GLY A 26 -14.35 8.61 33.58
C GLY A 26 -12.98 9.29 33.56
N ASN A 27 -11.96 8.64 34.13
CA ASN A 27 -10.60 9.19 34.20
C ASN A 27 -9.79 8.94 32.92
N TYR A 28 -10.47 8.71 31.81
CA TYR A 28 -9.82 8.60 30.49
C TYR A 28 -9.33 9.97 30.04
N SER A 29 -8.04 10.12 29.91
CA SER A 29 -7.48 11.28 29.21
C SER A 29 -7.70 11.06 27.71
N TYR A 30 -8.76 11.59 27.18
CA TYR A 30 -9.00 11.62 25.74
C TYR A 30 -7.90 12.49 25.10
N ARG A 31 -7.15 11.88 24.19
CA ARG A 31 -6.25 12.62 23.31
C ARG A 31 -6.94 12.73 21.96
N ASP A 32 -6.92 13.92 21.39
CA ASP A 32 -7.43 14.12 20.05
C ASP A 32 -6.68 13.19 19.08
N ILE A 33 -7.44 12.37 18.38
CA ILE A 33 -6.90 11.50 17.32
C ILE A 33 -6.61 12.39 16.12
N ASN A 34 -5.42 12.25 15.56
CA ASN A 34 -5.12 12.89 14.29
C ASN A 34 -5.91 12.18 13.18
N GLU A 35 -6.82 12.90 12.55
CA GLU A 35 -7.50 12.42 11.34
C GLU A 35 -6.62 12.77 10.14
N LEU A 36 -6.03 11.76 9.51
CA LEU A 36 -5.17 11.93 8.35
C LEU A 36 -5.89 11.52 7.07
N HIS A 37 -5.99 12.45 6.13
CA HIS A 37 -6.45 12.23 4.77
C HIS A 37 -5.27 12.19 3.80
N VAL A 38 -5.28 11.22 2.88
CA VAL A 38 -4.27 11.05 1.84
C VAL A 38 -4.94 11.21 0.48
N GLU A 39 -4.49 12.21 -0.28
CA GLU A 39 -4.90 12.46 -1.66
C GLU A 39 -3.72 12.22 -2.63
N GLY A 40 -3.96 12.27 -3.94
CA GLY A 40 -2.92 12.11 -4.96
C GLY A 40 -2.48 10.66 -5.21
N ILE A 41 -3.17 9.68 -4.60
CA ILE A 41 -3.00 8.26 -4.92
C ILE A 41 -4.25 7.79 -5.66
N GLU A 42 -4.09 7.40 -6.93
CA GLU A 42 -5.16 6.80 -7.71
C GLU A 42 -5.41 5.36 -7.26
N ARG A 43 -6.62 4.87 -7.48
CA ARG A 43 -6.99 3.51 -7.12
C ARG A 43 -6.26 2.44 -7.93
N ASP A 44 -6.02 2.73 -9.21
CA ASP A 44 -5.47 1.77 -10.15
C ASP A 44 -4.41 2.43 -11.03
N TYR A 45 -3.24 1.83 -11.09
CA TYR A 45 -2.14 2.22 -11.98
C TYR A 45 -1.85 1.09 -12.96
N VAL A 46 -1.59 1.45 -14.21
CA VAL A 46 -1.11 0.52 -15.25
C VAL A 46 0.24 1.01 -15.73
N ARG A 47 1.25 0.13 -15.67
CA ARG A 47 2.61 0.41 -16.13
C ARG A 47 3.17 -0.79 -16.88
N ASP A 48 4.07 -0.53 -17.81
CA ASP A 48 4.82 -1.59 -18.44
C ASP A 48 6.11 -1.88 -17.65
N VAL A 49 6.67 -3.07 -17.83
CA VAL A 49 8.01 -3.37 -17.31
C VAL A 49 8.99 -2.34 -17.87
N ASP A 50 9.92 -1.89 -17.05
CA ASP A 50 10.91 -0.84 -17.29
C ASP A 50 10.35 0.61 -17.34
N ASP A 51 9.04 0.83 -17.26
CA ASP A 51 8.46 2.17 -17.09
C ASP A 51 8.78 2.72 -15.69
N SER A 52 8.56 4.02 -15.51
CA SER A 52 8.63 4.68 -14.21
C SER A 52 7.22 4.93 -13.65
N LEU A 53 7.08 4.71 -12.35
CA LEU A 53 5.88 5.09 -11.59
C LEU A 53 6.27 6.15 -10.56
N LYS A 54 5.71 7.35 -10.71
CA LYS A 54 5.85 8.42 -9.73
C LYS A 54 4.50 8.72 -9.11
N ILE A 55 4.45 8.72 -7.77
CA ILE A 55 3.27 9.09 -6.98
C ILE A 55 3.72 10.10 -5.92
N VAL A 56 3.00 11.22 -5.83
CA VAL A 56 3.27 12.29 -4.86
C VAL A 56 2.01 12.46 -4.02
N PRO A 57 1.93 11.80 -2.84
CA PRO A 57 0.78 11.93 -1.96
C PRO A 57 0.69 13.33 -1.37
N VAL A 58 -0.53 13.84 -1.26
CA VAL A 58 -0.85 15.04 -0.50
C VAL A 58 -1.51 14.60 0.81
N LEU A 59 -0.90 14.99 1.92
CA LEU A 59 -1.37 14.62 3.25
C LEU A 59 -1.99 15.83 3.94
N GLN A 60 -3.20 15.65 4.45
CA GLN A 60 -3.93 16.63 5.23
C GLN A 60 -4.39 15.98 6.53
N GLY A 61 -4.22 16.68 7.64
CA GLY A 61 -4.64 16.13 8.93
C GLY A 61 -4.79 17.21 9.99
N THR A 62 -5.60 16.94 11.00
CA THR A 62 -5.85 17.87 12.09
C THR A 62 -4.58 18.23 12.87
N GLN A 63 -3.58 17.36 12.89
CA GLN A 63 -2.28 17.53 13.55
C GLN A 63 -1.10 17.25 12.61
N TYR A 64 -1.22 17.60 11.34
CA TYR A 64 -0.19 17.31 10.32
C TYR A 64 0.85 18.46 10.16
N SER A 65 0.84 19.45 11.02
CA SER A 65 1.80 20.58 10.94
C SER A 65 3.26 20.18 11.16
N ASP A 66 3.50 19.11 11.94
CA ASP A 66 4.84 18.56 12.19
C ASP A 66 5.04 17.28 11.37
N THR A 67 5.63 17.40 10.19
CA THR A 67 5.89 16.26 9.30
C THR A 67 6.95 15.28 9.83
N SER A 68 7.83 15.72 10.74
CA SER A 68 8.86 14.88 11.36
C SER A 68 8.26 13.79 12.26
N ARG A 69 7.01 13.96 12.64
CA ARG A 69 6.22 13.04 13.44
C ARG A 69 5.86 11.75 12.69
N PHE A 70 5.86 11.78 11.35
CA PHE A 70 5.39 10.67 10.53
C PHE A 70 6.53 9.88 9.90
N THR A 71 6.29 8.60 9.67
CA THR A 71 7.06 7.75 8.77
C THR A 71 6.16 7.21 7.69
N TYR A 72 6.77 6.89 6.56
CA TYR A 72 6.08 6.49 5.35
C TYR A 72 6.59 5.15 4.88
N ALA A 73 5.73 4.35 4.30
CA ALA A 73 6.13 3.13 3.63
C ALA A 73 5.21 2.83 2.45
N TRP A 74 5.81 2.35 1.37
CA TRP A 74 5.12 1.79 0.21
C TRP A 74 5.27 0.30 0.24
N GLU A 75 4.17 -0.40 0.29
CA GLU A 75 4.14 -1.85 0.36
C GLU A 75 3.52 -2.44 -0.89
N ILE A 76 4.10 -3.52 -1.39
CA ILE A 76 3.62 -4.33 -2.49
C ILE A 76 3.60 -5.80 -2.07
N GLN A 77 2.44 -6.45 -2.10
CA GLN A 77 2.28 -7.86 -1.74
C GLN A 77 2.99 -8.24 -0.41
N SER A 78 2.84 -7.39 0.62
CA SER A 78 3.44 -7.54 1.96
C SER A 78 4.96 -7.35 2.04
N SER A 79 5.60 -6.82 0.99
CA SER A 79 7.01 -6.43 1.00
C SER A 79 7.15 -4.92 0.93
N ILE A 80 8.01 -4.33 1.74
CA ILE A 80 8.29 -2.89 1.70
C ILE A 80 9.13 -2.59 0.46
N LEU A 81 8.63 -1.66 -0.33
CA LEU A 81 9.22 -1.21 -1.59
C LEU A 81 10.05 0.06 -1.41
N ALA A 82 9.54 0.99 -0.61
CA ALA A 82 10.19 2.25 -0.29
C ALA A 82 9.68 2.79 1.06
N GLU A 83 10.52 3.57 1.75
CA GLU A 83 10.20 4.23 3.03
C GLU A 83 10.27 5.75 2.89
N THR A 84 9.74 6.27 1.80
CA THR A 84 9.72 7.70 1.45
C THR A 84 8.29 8.21 1.37
N GLN A 85 8.09 9.52 1.53
CA GLN A 85 6.77 10.13 1.35
C GLN A 85 6.31 9.96 -0.10
N ASP A 86 7.16 10.30 -1.06
CA ASP A 86 6.88 10.15 -2.48
C ASP A 86 7.40 8.80 -2.99
N LEU A 87 6.69 8.19 -3.93
CA LEU A 87 7.18 7.03 -4.66
C LEU A 87 7.80 7.47 -5.98
N ASN A 88 9.01 7.02 -6.24
CA ASN A 88 9.65 7.09 -7.55
C ASN A 88 10.27 5.73 -7.85
N LEU A 89 9.55 4.92 -8.59
CA LEU A 89 9.88 3.52 -8.83
C LEU A 89 10.10 3.27 -10.31
N ARG A 90 11.24 2.67 -10.68
CA ARG A 90 11.37 1.98 -11.96
C ARG A 90 10.79 0.58 -11.83
N ILE A 91 9.90 0.20 -12.75
CA ILE A 91 9.17 -1.07 -12.72
C ILE A 91 10.07 -2.20 -13.21
N ASN A 92 10.80 -2.82 -12.29
CA ASN A 92 11.57 -4.05 -12.51
C ASN A 92 10.90 -5.28 -11.87
N LEU A 93 9.60 -5.22 -11.68
CA LEU A 93 8.78 -6.24 -11.05
C LEU A 93 8.17 -7.18 -12.09
N THR A 94 7.77 -8.36 -11.64
CA THR A 94 7.07 -9.34 -12.49
C THR A 94 5.72 -8.83 -12.96
N THR A 95 5.34 -9.19 -14.18
CA THR A 95 4.02 -8.85 -14.76
C THR A 95 2.85 -9.36 -13.93
N GLY A 96 1.69 -8.77 -14.12
CA GLY A 96 0.44 -9.10 -13.44
C GLY A 96 -0.01 -8.05 -12.44
N GLU A 97 -1.14 -8.30 -11.79
CA GLU A 97 -1.72 -7.40 -10.81
C GLU A 97 -1.02 -7.53 -9.46
N LYS A 98 -0.74 -6.40 -8.84
CA LYS A 98 -0.15 -6.27 -7.52
C LYS A 98 -1.05 -5.47 -6.61
N LYS A 99 -1.35 -6.00 -5.44
CA LYS A 99 -2.00 -5.25 -4.36
C LYS A 99 -0.95 -4.45 -3.62
N CYS A 100 -1.18 -3.16 -3.55
CA CYS A 100 -0.25 -2.20 -2.96
C CYS A 100 -0.96 -1.39 -1.88
N ARG A 101 -0.20 -0.81 -0.99
CA ARG A 101 -0.70 0.18 -0.04
C ARG A 101 0.38 1.18 0.34
N TYR A 102 -0.05 2.41 0.51
CA TYR A 102 0.73 3.44 1.14
C TYR A 102 0.41 3.45 2.62
N ILE A 103 1.41 3.53 3.48
CA ILE A 103 1.30 3.47 4.93
C ILE A 103 1.92 4.74 5.51
N VAL A 104 1.14 5.46 6.30
CA VAL A 104 1.64 6.59 7.10
C VAL A 104 1.52 6.20 8.56
N THR A 105 2.63 6.22 9.29
CA THR A 105 2.66 5.88 10.72
C THR A 105 2.96 7.12 11.54
N ASP A 106 2.08 7.45 12.47
CA ASP A 106 2.30 8.47 13.48
C ASP A 106 3.19 7.92 14.59
N LYS A 107 4.44 8.36 14.66
CA LYS A 107 5.42 7.92 15.68
C LYS A 107 5.01 8.22 17.11
N LYS A 108 4.18 9.24 17.33
CA LYS A 108 3.74 9.63 18.67
C LYS A 108 2.66 8.72 19.25
N THR A 109 1.79 8.21 18.37
CA THR A 109 0.63 7.39 18.78
C THR A 109 0.76 5.94 18.35
N GLY A 110 1.62 5.62 17.38
CA GLY A 110 1.72 4.32 16.75
C GLY A 110 0.59 4.02 15.77
N VAL A 111 -0.34 4.96 15.55
CA VAL A 111 -1.46 4.78 14.62
C VAL A 111 -0.94 4.72 13.18
N GLN A 112 -1.47 3.78 12.42
CA GLN A 112 -1.16 3.60 11.00
C GLN A 112 -2.38 3.93 10.14
N TYR A 113 -2.16 4.69 9.09
CA TYR A 113 -3.15 5.06 8.08
C TYR A 113 -2.78 4.35 6.78
N TYR A 114 -3.75 3.69 6.16
CA TYR A 114 -3.55 2.88 4.97
C TYR A 114 -4.32 3.44 3.78
N THR A 115 -3.64 3.64 2.66
CA THR A 115 -4.27 3.97 1.38
C THR A 115 -3.97 2.86 0.39
N PRO A 116 -4.92 1.95 0.12
CA PRO A 116 -4.73 0.85 -0.81
C PRO A 116 -4.82 1.33 -2.27
N PHE A 117 -4.04 0.70 -3.14
CA PHE A 117 -4.12 0.87 -4.59
C PHE A 117 -3.70 -0.41 -5.32
N ASN A 118 -3.98 -0.48 -6.61
CA ASN A 118 -3.57 -1.59 -7.45
C ASN A 118 -2.51 -1.13 -8.46
N LEU A 119 -1.56 -1.99 -8.74
CA LEU A 119 -0.58 -1.79 -9.80
C LEU A 119 -0.63 -2.97 -10.78
N SER A 120 -1.11 -2.74 -11.99
CA SER A 120 -1.11 -3.71 -13.07
C SER A 120 0.15 -3.52 -13.91
N ILE A 121 1.01 -4.53 -13.91
CA ILE A 121 2.27 -4.51 -14.65
C ILE A 121 2.13 -5.36 -15.91
N ARG A 122 2.30 -4.72 -17.06
CA ARG A 122 2.22 -5.37 -18.36
C ARG A 122 3.63 -5.68 -18.87
N SER A 123 3.72 -6.71 -19.74
CA SER A 123 4.95 -6.91 -20.50
C SER A 123 5.27 -5.70 -21.38
N SER A 124 6.53 -5.37 -21.52
CA SER A 124 6.97 -4.33 -22.47
C SER A 124 6.59 -4.62 -23.92
N THR A 125 6.27 -5.90 -24.23
CA THR A 125 5.81 -6.36 -25.54
C THR A 125 4.29 -6.59 -25.61
N ALA A 126 3.51 -6.23 -24.57
CA ALA A 126 2.05 -6.40 -24.54
C ALA A 126 1.33 -5.27 -25.30
N ALA A 127 1.60 -5.14 -26.59
CA ALA A 127 0.98 -4.17 -27.49
C ALA A 127 1.13 -4.67 -28.95
N ASP A 128 0.46 -3.99 -29.88
CA ASP A 128 0.73 -4.20 -31.29
C ASP A 128 2.14 -3.69 -31.62
N LEU A 129 2.93 -4.53 -32.26
CA LEU A 129 4.34 -4.28 -32.55
C LEU A 129 4.64 -4.27 -34.04
N ILE A 130 5.50 -3.37 -34.46
CA ILE A 130 6.29 -3.54 -35.67
C ILE A 130 7.60 -4.17 -35.25
N VAL A 131 7.87 -5.38 -35.73
CA VAL A 131 9.07 -6.14 -35.39
C VAL A 131 10.00 -6.17 -36.60
N VAL A 132 11.27 -5.82 -36.38
CA VAL A 132 12.29 -5.84 -37.42
C VAL A 132 13.39 -6.83 -36.99
N LEU A 133 13.59 -7.85 -37.83
CA LEU A 133 14.73 -8.74 -37.71
C LEU A 133 15.81 -8.27 -38.70
N SER A 134 16.97 -7.96 -38.20
CA SER A 134 18.10 -7.49 -38.96
C SER A 134 19.36 -8.33 -38.72
N LYS A 135 20.39 -8.14 -39.53
CA LYS A 135 21.69 -8.74 -39.33
C LYS A 135 22.74 -7.64 -39.22
N TYR A 136 23.42 -7.58 -38.09
CA TYR A 136 24.52 -6.64 -37.87
C TYR A 136 25.78 -7.40 -37.42
N LYS A 137 26.90 -7.12 -38.06
CA LYS A 137 28.18 -7.79 -37.77
C LYS A 137 28.11 -9.33 -37.70
N GLY A 138 27.26 -9.92 -38.54
CA GLY A 138 27.11 -11.38 -38.59
C GLY A 138 26.09 -11.98 -37.63
N ARG A 139 25.51 -11.19 -36.72
CA ARG A 139 24.51 -11.62 -35.72
C ARG A 139 23.12 -11.19 -36.14
N ALA A 140 22.11 -11.99 -35.78
CA ALA A 140 20.71 -11.62 -35.92
C ALA A 140 20.32 -10.68 -34.77
N GLU A 141 19.68 -9.57 -35.10
CA GLU A 141 19.20 -8.59 -34.13
C GLU A 141 17.71 -8.37 -34.29
N LEU A 142 17.02 -8.40 -33.17
CA LEU A 142 15.60 -8.10 -33.08
C LEU A 142 15.41 -6.69 -32.52
N SER A 143 14.72 -5.86 -33.29
CA SER A 143 14.26 -4.55 -32.85
C SER A 143 12.76 -4.46 -33.00
N TYR A 144 12.08 -3.66 -32.15
CA TYR A 144 10.64 -3.45 -32.29
C TYR A 144 10.22 -2.04 -31.97
N LEU A 145 9.08 -1.65 -32.52
CA LEU A 145 8.36 -0.44 -32.22
C LEU A 145 6.96 -0.80 -31.73
N ARG A 146 6.56 -0.26 -30.61
CA ARG A 146 5.19 -0.37 -30.13
C ARG A 146 4.33 0.69 -30.83
N LEU A 147 3.16 0.29 -31.34
CA LEU A 147 2.26 1.22 -32.04
C LEU A 147 1.61 2.22 -31.08
N ASP A 148 1.46 1.87 -29.80
CA ASP A 148 0.97 2.76 -28.76
C ASP A 148 2.03 3.75 -28.22
N LYS A 149 3.33 3.53 -28.56
CA LYS A 149 4.46 4.38 -28.18
C LYS A 149 5.36 4.63 -29.41
N PRO A 150 4.89 5.29 -30.46
CA PRO A 150 5.56 5.33 -31.77
C PRO A 150 6.89 6.10 -31.82
N SER A 151 7.24 6.79 -30.72
CA SER A 151 8.54 7.48 -30.61
C SER A 151 9.64 6.61 -30.03
N ASN A 152 9.32 5.43 -29.49
CA ASN A 152 10.25 4.61 -28.73
C ASN A 152 10.57 3.31 -29.46
N TRP A 153 11.59 3.33 -30.32
CA TRP A 153 12.19 2.13 -30.84
C TRP A 153 13.02 1.42 -29.79
N VAL A 154 12.77 0.13 -29.60
CA VAL A 154 13.65 -0.74 -28.81
C VAL A 154 14.57 -1.45 -29.79
N MET A 155 15.82 -1.06 -29.76
CA MET A 155 16.88 -1.61 -30.62
C MET A 155 17.56 -2.76 -29.89
N ASN A 156 18.01 -3.78 -30.65
CA ASN A 156 18.85 -4.86 -30.13
C ASN A 156 18.27 -5.56 -28.88
N TYR A 157 16.99 -5.84 -28.89
CA TYR A 157 16.21 -6.31 -27.71
C TYR A 157 16.88 -7.49 -26.98
N TYR A 158 17.49 -8.43 -27.69
CA TYR A 158 18.14 -9.57 -27.06
C TYR A 158 19.48 -9.21 -26.44
N ALA A 159 20.28 -8.40 -27.09
CA ALA A 159 21.57 -7.99 -26.53
C ALA A 159 21.40 -7.16 -25.26
N ASP A 160 20.46 -6.22 -25.26
CA ASP A 160 20.19 -5.36 -24.11
C ASP A 160 19.60 -6.12 -22.91
N ARG A 161 18.81 -7.18 -23.17
CA ARG A 161 18.10 -7.89 -22.11
C ARG A 161 18.85 -9.09 -21.55
N TYR A 162 19.63 -9.76 -22.35
CA TYR A 162 20.28 -11.03 -21.99
C TYR A 162 21.81 -10.98 -22.07
N GLY A 163 22.35 -9.84 -22.43
CA GLY A 163 23.77 -9.64 -22.65
C GLY A 163 24.24 -10.18 -24.02
N GLU A 164 25.36 -9.65 -24.49
CA GLU A 164 26.02 -10.21 -25.68
C GLU A 164 26.71 -11.52 -25.29
N ASN A 165 26.29 -12.64 -25.89
CA ASN A 165 27.03 -13.91 -25.91
C ASN A 165 27.95 -13.97 -27.12
#